data_3318c285d67fbea01bd86390775eab0f
#
_entry.id   3318c285d67fbea01bd86390775eab0f
#
_cell.length_a   1.000
_cell.length_b   1.000
_cell.length_c   1.000
_cell.angle_alpha   90.00
_cell.angle_beta   90.00
_cell.angle_gamma   90.00
#
_symmetry.space_group_name_H-M   'P 1'
#
loop_
_entity.id
_entity.type
_entity.pdbx_description
1 polymer ?
#
loop_
_entity_poly.entity_id
_entity_poly.type
_entity_poly.pdbx_seq_one_letter_code
_entity_poly.pdbx_strand_id
1 'polypeptide(L)'
;MKALVCKEPGVLEYEDRVRPLLSEGQTIIRVERVGICGTDLHAFEGTQPFFSYPRILGHELSGELVEFDGTGSFKKGDKVTFVPYFPCESCIACRMGNINCCVNIKGAGVHIDGGMTELISVP
;
A
#
# COMPACT_ATOMS: atom_id res chain seq x y z
N MET A 1 12.44 -10.63 2.18
CA MET A 1 11.07 -10.76 2.67
C MET A 1 10.18 -11.39 1.61
N LYS A 2 9.14 -12.10 2.01
CA LYS A 2 8.18 -12.68 1.07
C LYS A 2 7.12 -11.67 0.67
N ALA A 3 6.73 -11.70 -0.60
CA ALA A 3 5.60 -10.95 -1.13
C ALA A 3 4.78 -11.84 -2.07
N LEU A 4 3.46 -11.68 -2.06
CA LEU A 4 2.56 -12.32 -3.02
C LEU A 4 2.28 -11.34 -4.15
N VAL A 5 2.76 -11.66 -5.33
CA VAL A 5 2.73 -10.78 -6.50
C VAL A 5 1.73 -11.29 -7.52
N CYS A 6 0.81 -10.45 -7.94
CA CYS A 6 0.00 -10.66 -9.12
C CYS A 6 0.84 -10.31 -10.35
N LYS A 7 1.33 -11.33 -11.07
CA LYS A 7 2.24 -11.18 -12.21
C LYS A 7 1.52 -10.69 -13.45
N GLU A 8 0.36 -11.27 -13.67
CA GLU A 8 -0.57 -11.01 -14.76
C GLU A 8 -1.95 -11.55 -14.34
N PRO A 9 -3.03 -11.28 -15.08
CA PRO A 9 -4.34 -11.83 -14.78
C PRO A 9 -4.32 -13.35 -14.55
N GLY A 10 -4.86 -13.79 -13.43
CA GLY A 10 -4.94 -15.20 -13.03
C GLY A 10 -3.66 -15.78 -12.42
N VAL A 11 -2.57 -15.02 -12.31
CA VAL A 11 -1.28 -15.54 -11.85
C VAL A 11 -0.81 -14.82 -10.59
N LEU A 12 -0.81 -15.55 -9.46
CA LEU A 12 -0.24 -15.11 -8.19
C LEU A 12 0.98 -15.95 -7.85
N GLU A 13 2.10 -15.31 -7.56
CA GLU A 13 3.34 -15.99 -7.21
C GLU A 13 3.99 -15.38 -5.96
N TYR A 14 4.59 -16.22 -5.13
CA TYR A 14 5.47 -15.75 -4.06
C TYR A 14 6.83 -15.38 -4.63
N GLU A 15 7.28 -14.18 -4.28
CA GLU A 15 8.61 -13.69 -4.61
C GLU A 15 9.40 -13.31 -3.37
N ASP A 16 10.70 -13.45 -3.46
CA ASP A 16 11.62 -12.85 -2.50
C ASP A 16 11.92 -11.41 -2.91
N ARG A 17 11.56 -10.47 -2.06
CA ARG A 17 11.78 -9.03 -2.26
C ARG A 17 12.78 -8.49 -1.26
N VAL A 18 13.47 -7.43 -1.64
CA VAL A 18 14.33 -6.68 -0.73
C VAL A 18 13.43 -6.01 0.32
N ARG A 19 13.88 -6.02 1.57
CA ARG A 19 13.20 -5.29 2.65
C ARG A 19 13.20 -3.79 2.33
N PRO A 20 12.07 -3.07 2.53
CA PRO A 20 12.07 -1.62 2.41
C PRO A 20 13.00 -0.99 3.46
N LEU A 21 13.71 0.04 3.04
CA LEU A 21 14.51 0.88 3.93
C LEU A 21 13.67 2.08 4.37
N LEU A 22 13.82 2.47 5.62
CA LEU A 22 13.18 3.68 6.12
C LEU A 22 13.75 4.91 5.38
N SER A 23 12.87 5.72 4.84
CA SER A 23 13.17 7.02 4.23
C SER A 23 12.46 8.13 4.98
N GLU A 24 12.91 9.36 4.81
CA GLU A 24 12.30 10.54 5.43
C GLU A 24 10.79 10.60 5.15
N GLY A 25 10.00 10.82 6.19
CA GLY A 25 8.54 10.88 6.14
C GLY A 25 7.85 9.53 5.91
N GLN A 26 8.58 8.41 5.99
CA GLN A 26 8.00 7.10 5.79
C GLN A 26 7.89 6.28 7.08
N THR A 27 7.04 5.29 7.02
CA THR A 27 6.75 4.34 8.09
C THR A 27 6.86 2.93 7.54
N ILE A 28 7.57 2.04 8.24
CA ILE A 28 7.61 0.61 7.91
C ILE A 28 6.68 -0.15 8.86
N ILE A 29 5.73 -0.84 8.26
CA ILE A 29 4.73 -1.65 8.97
C ILE A 29 4.98 -3.13 8.66
N ARG A 30 5.09 -3.95 9.69
CA ARG A 30 5.02 -5.40 9.57
C ARG A 30 3.56 -5.80 9.46
N VAL A 31 3.17 -6.35 8.31
CA VAL A 31 1.79 -6.73 8.03
C VAL A 31 1.43 -8.00 8.82
N GLU A 32 0.32 -7.97 9.54
CA GLU A 32 -0.20 -9.11 10.31
C GLU A 32 -1.47 -9.69 9.74
N ARG A 33 -2.30 -8.85 9.15
CA ARG A 33 -3.57 -9.24 8.54
C ARG A 33 -3.82 -8.40 7.30
N VAL A 34 -4.31 -9.03 6.25
CA VAL A 34 -4.76 -8.38 5.01
C VAL A 34 -6.18 -8.85 4.72
N GLY A 35 -7.09 -7.91 4.53
CA GLY A 35 -8.41 -8.15 3.97
C GLY A 35 -8.32 -8.29 2.46
N ILE A 36 -9.15 -9.15 1.89
CA ILE A 36 -9.30 -9.29 0.43
C ILE A 36 -10.53 -8.50 0.02
N CYS A 37 -10.33 -7.46 -0.75
CA CYS A 37 -11.36 -6.59 -1.29
C CYS A 37 -11.79 -7.05 -2.69
N GLY A 38 -12.98 -6.65 -3.14
CA GLY A 38 -13.42 -6.85 -4.52
C GLY A 38 -12.44 -6.28 -5.55
N THR A 39 -11.73 -5.20 -5.23
CA THR A 39 -10.67 -4.62 -6.09
C THR A 39 -9.52 -5.60 -6.33
N ASP A 40 -9.13 -6.39 -5.31
CA ASP A 40 -8.07 -7.39 -5.46
C ASP A 40 -8.52 -8.54 -6.37
N LEU A 41 -9.80 -8.94 -6.27
CA LEU A 41 -10.39 -9.96 -7.15
C LEU A 41 -10.44 -9.46 -8.60
N HIS A 42 -10.91 -8.24 -8.83
CA HIS A 42 -10.92 -7.65 -10.17
C HIS A 42 -9.52 -7.45 -10.75
N ALA A 43 -8.54 -7.14 -9.92
CA ALA A 43 -7.15 -7.09 -10.35
C ALA A 43 -6.65 -8.49 -10.73
N PHE A 44 -6.95 -9.52 -9.94
CA PHE A 44 -6.61 -10.90 -10.27
C PHE A 44 -7.29 -11.39 -11.55
N GLU A 45 -8.55 -11.05 -11.79
CA GLU A 45 -9.30 -11.37 -13.00
C GLU A 45 -8.86 -10.59 -14.24
N GLY A 46 -8.12 -9.50 -14.07
CA GLY A 46 -7.73 -8.61 -15.18
C GLY A 46 -8.82 -7.64 -15.61
N THR A 47 -9.86 -7.45 -14.81
CA THR A 47 -11.00 -6.57 -15.11
C THR A 47 -10.88 -5.18 -14.49
N GLN A 48 -9.83 -4.91 -13.69
CA GLN A 48 -9.57 -3.62 -13.07
C GLN A 48 -8.94 -2.63 -14.08
N PRO A 49 -9.65 -1.55 -14.50
CA PRO A 49 -9.20 -0.70 -15.60
C PRO A 49 -7.98 0.18 -15.27
N PHE A 50 -7.71 0.44 -13.98
CA PHE A 50 -6.61 1.32 -13.53
C PHE A 50 -5.42 0.55 -13.01
N PHE A 51 -5.30 -0.70 -13.37
CA PHE A 51 -4.31 -1.62 -12.83
C PHE A 51 -3.17 -1.89 -13.80
N SER A 52 -1.98 -2.07 -13.27
CA SER A 52 -0.81 -2.48 -14.05
C SER A 52 -0.07 -3.63 -13.35
N TYR A 53 0.36 -4.61 -14.13
CA TYR A 53 1.12 -5.75 -13.65
C TYR A 53 2.62 -5.60 -13.93
N PRO A 54 3.49 -6.25 -13.15
CA PRO A 54 3.19 -6.97 -11.92
C PRO A 54 2.86 -6.03 -10.76
N ARG A 55 2.10 -6.50 -9.76
CA ARG A 55 1.70 -5.72 -8.59
C ARG A 55 1.54 -6.60 -7.34
N ILE A 56 2.00 -6.11 -6.19
CA ILE A 56 1.61 -6.65 -4.88
C ILE A 56 0.24 -6.06 -4.55
N LEU A 57 -0.76 -6.93 -4.36
CA LEU A 57 -2.14 -6.53 -4.02
C LEU A 57 -2.30 -6.22 -2.52
N GLY A 58 -3.53 -5.90 -2.12
CA GLY A 58 -3.92 -5.70 -0.72
C GLY A 58 -3.76 -4.26 -0.25
N HIS A 59 -4.86 -3.71 0.25
CA HIS A 59 -4.94 -2.33 0.72
C HIS A 59 -5.78 -2.19 2.01
N GLU A 60 -6.40 -3.27 2.47
CA GLU A 60 -7.11 -3.36 3.73
C GLU A 60 -6.25 -4.19 4.68
N LEU A 61 -5.46 -3.55 5.52
CA LEU A 61 -4.51 -4.27 6.36
C LEU A 61 -4.39 -3.70 7.77
N SER A 62 -3.91 -4.55 8.67
CA SER A 62 -3.41 -4.14 9.97
C SER A 62 -2.05 -4.76 10.22
N GLY A 63 -1.24 -4.09 11.00
CA GLY A 63 0.11 -4.52 11.30
C GLY A 63 0.69 -3.87 12.53
N GLU A 64 1.97 -4.06 12.69
CA GLU A 64 2.76 -3.47 13.77
C GLU A 64 3.79 -2.51 13.18
N LEU A 65 3.90 -1.33 13.76
CA LEU A 65 4.89 -0.33 13.41
C LEU A 65 6.30 -0.83 13.78
N VAL A 66 7.15 -1.00 12.77
CA VAL A 66 8.51 -1.51 12.94
C VAL A 66 9.54 -0.39 12.99
N GLU A 67 9.42 0.56 12.05
CA GLU A 67 10.29 1.73 11.94
C GLU A 67 9.42 2.94 11.57
N PHE A 68 9.77 4.10 12.12
CA PHE A 68 9.01 5.32 11.96
C PHE A 68 9.96 6.52 11.94
N ASP A 69 9.85 7.34 10.92
CA ASP A 69 10.59 8.59 10.77
C ASP A 69 9.58 9.76 10.66
N GLY A 70 8.66 9.81 11.59
CA GLY A 70 7.64 10.83 11.61
C GLY A 70 7.59 11.59 12.94
N THR A 71 6.93 12.74 12.91
CA THR A 71 6.55 13.49 14.10
C THR A 71 5.18 13.00 14.57
N GLY A 72 5.07 12.53 15.79
CA GLY A 72 3.78 12.09 16.33
C GLY A 72 3.92 11.23 17.58
N SER A 73 2.80 10.74 18.07
CA SER A 73 2.73 9.91 19.28
C SER A 73 2.96 8.42 19.02
N PHE A 74 3.21 8.02 17.78
CA PHE A 74 3.46 6.62 17.43
C PHE A 74 4.83 6.14 17.92
N LYS A 75 4.90 4.87 18.28
CA LYS A 75 6.14 4.20 18.68
C LYS A 75 6.20 2.80 18.08
N LYS A 76 7.42 2.28 17.96
CA LYS A 76 7.66 0.90 17.55
C LYS A 76 6.86 -0.07 18.43
N GLY A 77 6.18 -1.00 17.79
CA GLY A 77 5.30 -1.99 18.41
C GLY A 77 3.83 -1.61 18.43
N ASP A 78 3.47 -0.36 18.09
CA ASP A 78 2.07 0.04 18.02
C ASP A 78 1.34 -0.75 16.93
N LYS A 79 0.10 -1.13 17.23
CA LYS A 79 -0.80 -1.74 16.24
C LYS A 79 -1.44 -0.64 15.42
N VAL A 80 -1.29 -0.75 14.12
CA VAL A 80 -1.66 0.30 13.17
C VAL A 80 -2.42 -0.26 11.98
N THR A 81 -3.19 0.61 11.38
CA THR A 81 -3.71 0.54 10.02
C THR A 81 -3.47 1.87 9.34
N PHE A 82 -3.66 1.98 8.05
CA PHE A 82 -3.53 3.25 7.34
C PHE A 82 -4.63 3.41 6.28
N VAL A 83 -4.87 4.64 5.90
CA VAL A 83 -5.73 4.95 4.76
C VAL A 83 -4.93 4.70 3.48
N PRO A 84 -5.36 3.77 2.59
CA PRO A 84 -4.53 3.31 1.48
C PRO A 84 -4.47 4.26 0.28
N TYR A 85 -4.76 5.53 0.47
CA TYR A 85 -4.79 6.55 -0.57
C TYR A 85 -3.83 7.69 -0.24
N PHE A 86 -2.87 7.92 -1.12
CA PHE A 86 -1.83 8.93 -0.96
C PHE A 86 -2.05 10.05 -1.98
N PRO A 87 -2.53 11.24 -1.55
CA PRO A 87 -2.73 12.38 -2.43
C PRO A 87 -1.39 13.03 -2.81
N CYS A 88 -1.37 13.78 -3.90
CA CYS A 88 -0.15 14.48 -4.33
C CYS A 88 0.14 15.79 -3.57
N GLU A 89 -0.77 16.24 -2.73
CA GLU A 89 -0.74 17.45 -1.90
C GLU A 89 -0.56 18.78 -2.65
N SER A 90 -0.31 18.76 -3.95
CA SER A 90 0.03 19.94 -4.77
C SER A 90 -1.07 20.35 -5.76
N CYS A 91 -1.97 19.48 -6.18
CA CYS A 91 -3.02 19.81 -7.13
C CYS A 91 -4.11 20.69 -6.51
N ILE A 92 -4.96 21.28 -7.35
CA ILE A 92 -6.03 22.18 -6.91
C ILE A 92 -6.97 21.53 -5.88
N ALA A 93 -7.33 20.26 -6.09
CA ALA A 93 -8.20 19.53 -5.18
C ALA A 93 -7.54 19.36 -3.79
N CYS A 94 -6.25 18.97 -3.74
CA CYS A 94 -5.51 18.83 -2.49
C CYS A 94 -5.40 20.16 -1.75
N ARG A 95 -5.08 21.25 -2.45
CA ARG A 95 -4.97 22.60 -1.86
C ARG A 95 -6.31 23.11 -1.30
N MET A 96 -7.42 22.63 -1.83
CA MET A 96 -8.78 22.92 -1.33
C MET A 96 -9.26 21.95 -0.24
N GLY A 97 -8.43 21.00 0.19
CA GLY A 97 -8.80 19.99 1.19
C GLY A 97 -9.61 18.80 0.64
N ASN A 98 -9.86 18.74 -0.65
CA ASN A 98 -10.62 17.67 -1.32
C ASN A 98 -9.68 16.57 -1.80
N ILE A 99 -8.93 15.94 -0.90
CA ILE A 99 -7.88 14.97 -1.22
C ILE A 99 -8.38 13.74 -1.99
N ASN A 100 -9.64 13.35 -1.78
CA ASN A 100 -10.31 12.27 -2.52
C ASN A 100 -10.51 12.59 -4.01
N CYS A 101 -10.44 13.86 -4.39
CA CYS A 101 -10.50 14.33 -5.79
C CYS A 101 -9.10 14.62 -6.36
N CYS A 102 -8.04 14.14 -5.71
CA CYS A 102 -6.68 14.33 -6.18
C CYS A 102 -6.48 13.70 -7.56
N VAL A 103 -6.01 14.50 -8.53
CA VAL A 103 -5.80 14.03 -9.92
C VAL A 103 -4.64 13.06 -10.08
N ASN A 104 -3.74 13.00 -9.08
CA ASN A 104 -2.56 12.12 -9.06
C ASN A 104 -2.59 11.17 -7.85
N ILE A 105 -3.78 10.82 -7.36
CA ILE A 105 -3.90 9.93 -6.21
C ILE A 105 -3.23 8.59 -6.47
N LYS A 106 -2.51 8.09 -5.47
CA LYS A 106 -1.92 6.75 -5.50
C LYS A 106 -2.64 5.87 -4.49
N GLY A 107 -3.12 4.73 -4.93
CA GLY A 107 -3.69 3.71 -4.05
C GLY A 107 -2.73 2.56 -3.87
N ALA A 108 -2.50 2.14 -2.61
CA ALA A 108 -1.78 0.92 -2.31
C ALA A 108 -2.49 -0.30 -2.91
N GLY A 109 -1.73 -1.24 -3.46
CA GLY A 109 -2.27 -2.42 -4.12
C GLY A 109 -2.91 -2.17 -5.48
N VAL A 110 -2.91 -0.92 -5.97
CA VAL A 110 -3.47 -0.53 -7.28
C VAL A 110 -2.42 0.23 -8.10
N HIS A 111 -2.07 1.45 -7.69
CA HIS A 111 -1.10 2.30 -8.38
C HIS A 111 0.34 2.04 -7.91
N ILE A 112 0.49 1.65 -6.66
CA ILE A 112 1.74 1.24 -6.01
C ILE A 112 1.54 -0.10 -5.34
N ASP A 113 2.63 -0.76 -4.97
CA ASP A 113 2.58 -2.05 -4.30
C ASP A 113 1.80 -1.97 -2.97
N GLY A 114 1.03 -3.01 -2.69
CA GLY A 114 0.15 -3.13 -1.53
C GLY A 114 0.73 -4.00 -0.42
N GLY A 115 -0.17 -4.46 0.44
CA GLY A 115 0.16 -5.11 1.71
C GLY A 115 0.23 -6.62 1.71
N MET A 116 0.09 -7.30 0.57
CA MET A 116 0.31 -8.77 0.52
C MET A 116 1.81 -9.10 0.55
N THR A 117 2.49 -8.60 1.57
CA THR A 117 3.92 -8.72 1.83
C THR A 117 4.19 -8.72 3.33
N GLU A 118 5.37 -9.18 3.75
CA GLU A 118 5.73 -9.16 5.18
C GLU A 118 5.93 -7.75 5.74
N LEU A 119 6.47 -6.85 4.95
CA LEU A 119 6.72 -5.44 5.31
C LEU A 119 6.25 -4.51 4.19
N ILE A 120 5.57 -3.44 4.56
CA ILE A 120 5.19 -2.36 3.65
C ILE A 120 5.76 -1.04 4.15
N SER A 121 6.22 -0.20 3.21
CA SER A 121 6.59 1.19 3.50
C SER A 121 5.47 2.10 3.02
N VAL A 122 5.03 2.99 3.88
CA VAL A 122 3.97 3.98 3.59
C VAL A 122 4.41 5.36 4.06
N PRO A 123 3.90 6.45 3.44
CA PRO A 123 4.13 7.82 3.91
C PRO A 123 3.64 8.06 5.32
#